data_225f4b600185a7975222a06db9225f91
#
_entry.id   225f4b600185a7975222a06db9225f91
#
_cell.length_a   1.000
_cell.length_b   1.000
_cell.length_c   1.000
_cell.angle_alpha   90.00
_cell.angle_beta   90.00
_cell.angle_gamma   90.00
#
_symmetry.space_group_name_H-M   'P 1'
#
loop_
_entity.id
_entity.type
_entity.pdbx_description
1 polymer ?
#
loop_
_entity_poly.entity_id
_entity_poly.type
_entity_poly.pdbx_seq_one_letter_code
_entity_poly.pdbx_strand_id
1 'polypeptide(L)'
;MEFSSVNTIWVLLGAALVFFMQAGFSMCEAGFTRAKNTGNILMKNLMDFCIGTPCFWLVGFGIMFGAGTGLFGWFDSMIMKDYSSILPSGVPLWAYAIFQTVFCATSATIVSGAMAERTKFSAYCIYSAAISLLIYPISGHWIWGGGWLSELGFHDFAGSTCVHMVGGVCALIGAKMLGPRIGKYGKDGKPRAILGHNLTFAALGVFILWFCWFGFNGASTVGMDTDELIVSAGLVFFNTNLCTAVACCTTLIFTWLRYGKPDVSMTYNAALAGLVGITAGCDAVSPLGAAVMGIVFGLVIVLAVEFFDKVAKIDDPVGAISVHGVCGALGTILTGLFATGVSMEKGVFYGGGFHFFGVQCLGVASVILYVAVVITIVFAILKHTIGLRVTPEEEITGLDVSEHGLLTAYAGFAMLPDTAAVETDAPVAVTGSVPAAEAIPVKRVPSFDTADGTSPKFTKVEIICKESKFEALKTAMLELGITGMTMSHVLGCGIQKGKPEYYRGVEVEPTLLPKIQLDIVVSKVPVRSVIETAKKVLYTGHIGDGKIFVYDVENVVKVRTGEEGYDALQDVE
;
A
#
# COMPACT_ATOMS: atom_id res chain seq x y z
N MET A 1 -5.74 18.28 -40.03
CA MET A 1 -6.68 18.41 -38.91
C MET A 1 -6.50 19.78 -38.31
N GLU A 2 -7.57 20.51 -38.07
CA GLU A 2 -7.52 21.77 -37.30
C GLU A 2 -7.53 21.42 -35.81
N PHE A 3 -6.61 21.98 -35.05
CA PHE A 3 -6.51 21.70 -33.61
C PHE A 3 -7.48 22.60 -32.84
N SER A 4 -8.18 22.03 -31.87
CA SER A 4 -9.06 22.72 -30.91
C SER A 4 -8.28 23.07 -29.65
N SER A 5 -8.15 24.36 -29.35
CA SER A 5 -7.51 24.84 -28.11
C SER A 5 -8.26 24.35 -26.88
N VAL A 6 -9.59 24.29 -26.92
CA VAL A 6 -10.43 23.84 -25.81
C VAL A 6 -10.23 22.36 -25.55
N ASN A 7 -10.28 21.51 -26.58
CA ASN A 7 -10.06 20.07 -26.44
C ASN A 7 -8.63 19.76 -25.94
N THR A 8 -7.64 20.50 -26.48
CA THR A 8 -6.24 20.35 -26.07
C THR A 8 -6.06 20.70 -24.58
N ILE A 9 -6.59 21.85 -24.15
CA ILE A 9 -6.52 22.27 -22.73
C ILE A 9 -7.24 21.25 -21.82
N TRP A 10 -8.40 20.75 -22.25
CA TRP A 10 -9.18 19.77 -21.50
C TRP A 10 -8.40 18.47 -21.27
N VAL A 11 -7.81 17.92 -22.32
CA VAL A 11 -7.00 16.71 -22.26
C VAL A 11 -5.73 16.91 -21.42
N LEU A 12 -5.03 18.04 -21.57
CA LEU A 12 -3.84 18.36 -20.78
C LEU A 12 -4.16 18.58 -19.29
N LEU A 13 -5.29 19.23 -18.98
CA LEU A 13 -5.77 19.37 -17.60
C LEU A 13 -6.08 18.00 -16.99
N GLY A 14 -6.76 17.14 -17.76
CA GLY A 14 -7.00 15.74 -17.37
C GLY A 14 -5.71 14.99 -17.10
N ALA A 15 -4.72 15.10 -17.98
CA ALA A 15 -3.42 14.48 -17.81
C ALA A 15 -2.72 14.96 -16.52
N ALA A 16 -2.77 16.25 -16.22
CA ALA A 16 -2.19 16.81 -15.00
C ALA A 16 -2.89 16.32 -13.73
N LEU A 17 -4.23 16.22 -13.74
CA LEU A 17 -5.01 15.69 -12.63
C LEU A 17 -4.71 14.20 -12.43
N VAL A 18 -4.69 13.40 -13.48
CA VAL A 18 -4.38 11.95 -13.39
C VAL A 18 -2.93 11.73 -12.95
N PHE A 19 -1.97 12.55 -13.40
CA PHE A 19 -0.61 12.52 -12.84
C PHE A 19 -0.62 12.76 -11.33
N PHE A 20 -1.38 13.73 -10.84
CA PHE A 20 -1.46 14.04 -9.41
C PHE A 20 -2.13 12.92 -8.59
N MET A 21 -2.82 11.95 -9.22
CA MET A 21 -3.29 10.73 -8.55
C MET A 21 -2.12 9.92 -7.95
N GLN A 22 -0.89 10.04 -8.46
CA GLN A 22 0.28 9.39 -7.86
C GLN A 22 0.52 9.86 -6.41
N ALA A 23 0.31 11.15 -6.14
CA ALA A 23 0.36 11.67 -4.77
C ALA A 23 -0.78 11.09 -3.92
N GLY A 24 -1.98 10.95 -4.48
CA GLY A 24 -3.13 10.34 -3.82
C GLY A 24 -2.88 8.87 -3.45
N PHE A 25 -2.38 8.06 -4.38
CA PHE A 25 -2.00 6.67 -4.13
C PHE A 25 -0.89 6.57 -3.08
N SER A 26 0.16 7.39 -3.20
CA SER A 26 1.26 7.44 -2.23
C SER A 26 0.77 7.67 -0.80
N MET A 27 -0.12 8.66 -0.60
CA MET A 27 -0.66 8.99 0.71
C MET A 27 -1.61 7.90 1.22
N CYS A 28 -2.47 7.35 0.37
CA CYS A 28 -3.40 6.29 0.71
C CYS A 28 -2.64 5.02 1.15
N GLU A 29 -1.69 4.57 0.34
CA GLU A 29 -0.88 3.38 0.63
C GLU A 29 0.00 3.58 1.88
N ALA A 30 0.68 4.71 2.01
CA ALA A 30 1.48 5.03 3.19
C ALA A 30 0.62 5.01 4.46
N GLY A 31 -0.58 5.59 4.40
CA GLY A 31 -1.48 5.65 5.55
C GLY A 31 -1.98 4.27 6.00
N PHE A 32 -2.26 3.35 5.08
CA PHE A 32 -2.74 1.99 5.38
C PHE A 32 -1.63 0.98 5.72
N THR A 33 -0.38 1.34 5.61
CA THR A 33 0.76 0.49 5.89
C THR A 33 1.51 0.92 7.14
N ARG A 34 2.50 0.13 7.58
CA ARG A 34 3.30 0.44 8.78
C ARG A 34 4.37 1.50 8.46
N ALA A 35 4.62 2.41 9.42
CA ALA A 35 5.54 3.55 9.30
C ALA A 35 6.93 3.21 8.78
N LYS A 36 7.46 2.04 9.13
CA LYS A 36 8.78 1.53 8.74
C LYS A 36 8.95 1.21 7.25
N ASN A 37 7.89 1.39 6.46
CA ASN A 37 7.87 1.15 5.02
C ASN A 37 7.44 2.39 4.22
N THR A 38 7.27 3.55 4.88
CA THR A 38 6.70 4.74 4.24
C THR A 38 7.58 5.26 3.12
N GLY A 39 8.90 5.38 3.35
CA GLY A 39 9.86 5.81 2.34
C GLY A 39 9.89 4.89 1.12
N ASN A 40 9.85 3.57 1.36
CA ASN A 40 9.76 2.58 0.29
C ASN A 40 8.49 2.72 -0.54
N ILE A 41 7.34 2.97 0.10
CA ILE A 41 6.06 3.17 -0.59
C ILE A 41 6.07 4.43 -1.45
N LEU A 42 6.53 5.55 -0.89
CA LEU A 42 6.64 6.80 -1.64
C LEU A 42 7.56 6.64 -2.86
N MET A 43 8.70 5.97 -2.67
CA MET A 43 9.63 5.69 -3.77
C MET A 43 9.00 4.80 -4.84
N LYS A 44 8.28 3.75 -4.48
CA LYS A 44 7.58 2.87 -5.43
C LYS A 44 6.59 3.65 -6.30
N ASN A 45 5.72 4.43 -5.66
CA ASN A 45 4.72 5.22 -6.38
C ASN A 45 5.34 6.27 -7.31
N LEU A 46 6.46 6.89 -6.92
CA LEU A 46 7.21 7.78 -7.82
C LEU A 46 7.80 6.99 -9.00
N MET A 47 8.38 5.83 -8.73
CA MET A 47 9.05 5.03 -9.75
C MET A 47 8.09 4.38 -10.74
N ASP A 48 6.84 4.11 -10.39
CA ASP A 48 5.83 3.65 -11.34
C ASP A 48 5.67 4.64 -12.49
N PHE A 49 5.56 5.91 -12.15
CA PHE A 49 5.46 6.95 -13.17
C PHE A 49 6.77 7.13 -13.94
N CYS A 50 7.91 7.17 -13.21
CA CYS A 50 9.22 7.36 -13.82
C CYS A 50 9.64 6.21 -14.74
N ILE A 51 9.25 4.98 -14.44
CA ILE A 51 9.52 3.78 -15.26
C ILE A 51 8.45 3.65 -16.35
N GLY A 52 7.18 3.82 -15.98
CA GLY A 52 6.05 3.67 -16.91
C GLY A 52 6.14 4.63 -18.09
N THR A 53 6.50 5.89 -17.85
CA THR A 53 6.60 6.92 -18.88
C THR A 53 7.55 6.53 -20.02
N PRO A 54 8.85 6.25 -19.80
CA PRO A 54 9.73 5.85 -20.89
C PRO A 54 9.36 4.49 -21.50
N CYS A 55 8.87 3.53 -20.71
CA CYS A 55 8.43 2.24 -21.22
C CYS A 55 7.26 2.38 -22.19
N PHE A 56 6.25 3.16 -21.80
CA PHE A 56 5.08 3.40 -22.63
C PHE A 56 5.41 4.21 -23.88
N TRP A 57 6.27 5.23 -23.76
CA TRP A 57 6.76 6.00 -24.90
C TRP A 57 7.60 5.16 -25.86
N LEU A 58 8.50 4.31 -25.34
CA LEU A 58 9.41 3.51 -26.19
C LEU A 58 8.67 2.47 -27.02
N VAL A 59 7.65 1.81 -26.43
CA VAL A 59 7.02 0.63 -27.02
C VAL A 59 5.52 0.58 -26.77
N GLY A 60 5.08 0.87 -25.54
CA GLY A 60 3.72 0.62 -25.10
C GLY A 60 2.68 1.37 -25.92
N PHE A 61 2.90 2.65 -26.23
CA PHE A 61 1.96 3.45 -27.01
C PHE A 61 1.75 2.86 -28.42
N GLY A 62 2.83 2.41 -29.08
CA GLY A 62 2.74 1.77 -30.39
C GLY A 62 1.95 0.45 -30.36
N ILE A 63 2.18 -0.38 -29.34
CA ILE A 63 1.42 -1.61 -29.15
C ILE A 63 -0.07 -1.32 -28.88
N MET A 64 -0.37 -0.26 -28.13
CA MET A 64 -1.73 0.08 -27.75
C MET A 64 -2.51 0.76 -28.90
N PHE A 65 -1.92 1.74 -29.54
CA PHE A 65 -2.61 2.64 -30.49
C PHE A 65 -2.11 2.56 -31.93
N GLY A 66 -1.05 1.80 -32.20
CA GLY A 66 -0.57 1.58 -33.56
C GLY A 66 -1.57 0.79 -34.41
N ALA A 67 -1.64 1.07 -35.69
CA ALA A 67 -2.36 0.22 -36.64
C ALA A 67 -1.81 -1.21 -36.54
N GLY A 68 -2.68 -2.21 -36.48
CA GLY A 68 -2.27 -3.58 -36.23
C GLY A 68 -3.33 -4.62 -36.49
N THR A 69 -3.32 -5.66 -35.68
CA THR A 69 -4.31 -6.73 -35.69
C THR A 69 -5.36 -6.46 -34.60
N GLY A 70 -6.44 -7.23 -34.54
CA GLY A 70 -7.39 -7.15 -33.41
C GLY A 70 -6.77 -7.48 -32.05
N LEU A 71 -5.53 -8.03 -32.00
CA LEU A 71 -4.86 -8.45 -30.75
C LEU A 71 -3.83 -7.44 -30.23
N PHE A 72 -3.13 -6.73 -31.09
CA PHE A 72 -2.13 -5.72 -30.71
C PHE A 72 -1.80 -4.82 -31.90
N GLY A 73 -1.42 -3.58 -31.61
CA GLY A 73 -0.89 -2.65 -32.61
C GLY A 73 0.52 -3.02 -33.06
N TRP A 74 0.96 -2.45 -34.16
CA TRP A 74 2.30 -2.66 -34.68
C TRP A 74 3.35 -2.06 -33.72
N PHE A 75 4.47 -2.73 -33.62
CA PHE A 75 5.63 -2.19 -32.91
C PHE A 75 6.05 -0.85 -33.57
N ASP A 76 5.97 0.21 -32.78
CA ASP A 76 6.46 1.54 -33.11
C ASP A 76 7.25 2.08 -31.93
N SER A 77 8.54 2.27 -32.14
CA SER A 77 9.41 2.82 -31.10
C SER A 77 9.29 4.34 -31.08
N MET A 78 9.14 4.91 -29.88
CA MET A 78 9.20 6.36 -29.63
C MET A 78 8.08 7.18 -30.31
N ILE A 79 6.95 6.54 -30.65
CA ILE A 79 5.78 7.21 -31.26
C ILE A 79 6.17 7.93 -32.57
N MET A 80 6.90 7.24 -33.48
CA MET A 80 7.45 7.84 -34.70
C MET A 80 6.52 7.71 -35.92
N LYS A 81 5.48 6.87 -35.84
CA LYS A 81 4.52 6.66 -36.93
C LYS A 81 3.36 7.66 -36.90
N ASP A 82 2.53 7.59 -37.92
CA ASP A 82 1.30 8.38 -38.01
C ASP A 82 0.19 7.74 -37.17
N TYR A 83 -0.36 8.51 -36.26
CA TYR A 83 -1.49 8.15 -35.40
C TYR A 83 -2.76 8.96 -35.68
N SER A 84 -2.81 9.70 -36.78
CA SER A 84 -3.92 10.62 -37.10
C SER A 84 -5.29 9.96 -37.12
N SER A 85 -5.35 8.66 -37.43
CA SER A 85 -6.59 7.88 -37.49
C SER A 85 -7.23 7.56 -36.13
N ILE A 86 -6.43 7.61 -35.04
CA ILE A 86 -6.89 7.26 -33.69
C ILE A 86 -6.99 8.48 -32.77
N LEU A 87 -6.46 9.62 -33.20
CA LEU A 87 -6.49 10.83 -32.36
C LEU A 87 -7.92 11.36 -32.25
N PRO A 88 -8.33 11.78 -31.05
CA PRO A 88 -9.58 12.52 -30.88
C PRO A 88 -9.56 13.81 -31.70
N SER A 89 -10.76 14.22 -32.16
CA SER A 89 -10.91 15.43 -32.98
C SER A 89 -10.31 16.65 -32.28
N GLY A 90 -9.45 17.36 -33.01
CA GLY A 90 -8.83 18.59 -32.53
C GLY A 90 -7.73 18.40 -31.46
N VAL A 91 -7.36 17.19 -31.06
CA VAL A 91 -6.33 16.93 -30.03
C VAL A 91 -4.98 16.58 -30.68
N PRO A 92 -3.90 17.31 -30.37
CA PRO A 92 -2.55 16.99 -30.85
C PRO A 92 -2.03 15.67 -30.30
N LEU A 93 -1.19 14.97 -31.07
CA LEU A 93 -0.60 13.68 -30.69
C LEU A 93 0.04 13.69 -29.29
N TRP A 94 0.88 14.68 -29.00
CA TRP A 94 1.58 14.72 -27.72
C TRP A 94 0.68 15.02 -26.51
N ALA A 95 -0.42 15.73 -26.71
CA ALA A 95 -1.43 15.92 -25.67
C ALA A 95 -2.18 14.61 -25.39
N TYR A 96 -2.52 13.86 -26.42
CA TYR A 96 -3.12 12.53 -26.26
C TYR A 96 -2.15 11.52 -25.68
N ALA A 97 -0.89 11.53 -26.13
CA ALA A 97 0.13 10.61 -25.65
C ALA A 97 0.41 10.76 -24.14
N ILE A 98 0.56 12.00 -23.63
CA ILE A 98 0.74 12.21 -22.19
C ILE A 98 -0.51 11.79 -21.41
N PHE A 99 -1.72 12.06 -21.92
CA PHE A 99 -2.96 11.64 -21.29
C PHE A 99 -3.03 10.11 -21.16
N GLN A 100 -2.67 9.36 -22.21
CA GLN A 100 -2.64 7.91 -22.16
C GLN A 100 -1.50 7.35 -21.29
N THR A 101 -0.37 8.08 -21.21
CA THR A 101 0.77 7.70 -20.38
C THR A 101 0.40 7.68 -18.89
N VAL A 102 -0.36 8.66 -18.40
CA VAL A 102 -0.75 8.72 -16.97
C VAL A 102 -1.72 7.61 -16.60
N PHE A 103 -2.55 7.12 -17.53
CA PHE A 103 -3.40 5.94 -17.34
C PHE A 103 -2.60 4.64 -17.26
N CYS A 104 -1.59 4.50 -18.11
CA CYS A 104 -0.65 3.38 -18.07
C CYS A 104 0.04 3.29 -16.71
N ALA A 105 0.61 4.38 -16.22
CA ALA A 105 1.26 4.44 -14.92
C ALA A 105 0.31 4.06 -13.77
N THR A 106 -0.94 4.49 -13.83
CA THR A 106 -1.96 4.15 -12.83
C THR A 106 -2.17 2.64 -12.71
N SER A 107 -2.20 1.90 -13.83
CA SER A 107 -2.37 0.44 -13.80
C SER A 107 -1.24 -0.30 -13.09
N ALA A 108 0.00 0.19 -13.18
CA ALA A 108 1.15 -0.35 -12.48
C ALA A 108 1.13 0.01 -10.98
N THR A 109 0.77 1.25 -10.65
CA THR A 109 0.70 1.76 -9.27
C THR A 109 -0.25 0.93 -8.39
N ILE A 110 -1.38 0.48 -8.90
CA ILE A 110 -2.37 -0.33 -8.17
C ILE A 110 -1.74 -1.59 -7.53
N VAL A 111 -0.74 -2.17 -8.18
CA VAL A 111 -0.08 -3.39 -7.68
C VAL A 111 0.76 -3.13 -6.44
N SER A 112 1.28 -1.91 -6.29
CA SER A 112 2.12 -1.47 -5.17
C SER A 112 1.48 -1.78 -3.82
N GLY A 113 0.22 -1.40 -3.65
CA GLY A 113 -0.49 -1.49 -2.38
C GLY A 113 -0.69 -2.93 -1.89
N ALA A 114 -1.12 -3.83 -2.77
CA ALA A 114 -1.36 -5.24 -2.42
C ALA A 114 -0.07 -5.99 -2.06
N MET A 115 1.06 -5.59 -2.61
CA MET A 115 2.35 -6.21 -2.39
C MET A 115 3.23 -5.45 -1.37
N ALA A 116 2.69 -4.42 -0.74
CA ALA A 116 3.40 -3.55 0.19
C ALA A 116 4.02 -4.30 1.37
N GLU A 117 5.08 -3.72 1.94
CA GLU A 117 5.81 -4.13 3.14
C GLU A 117 6.71 -5.38 3.00
N ARG A 118 6.68 -6.12 1.88
CA ARG A 118 7.43 -7.39 1.73
C ARG A 118 8.00 -7.65 0.34
N THR A 119 7.79 -6.77 -0.61
CA THR A 119 8.29 -6.92 -1.99
C THR A 119 9.67 -6.31 -2.13
N LYS A 120 10.60 -7.00 -2.80
CA LYS A 120 11.88 -6.42 -3.20
C LYS A 120 11.68 -5.24 -4.15
N PHE A 121 12.35 -4.11 -3.89
CA PHE A 121 12.23 -2.91 -4.70
C PHE A 121 12.69 -3.13 -6.15
N SER A 122 13.77 -3.91 -6.35
CA SER A 122 14.24 -4.27 -7.69
C SER A 122 13.23 -5.08 -8.49
N ALA A 123 12.55 -6.04 -7.85
CA ALA A 123 11.47 -6.80 -8.48
C ALA A 123 10.29 -5.90 -8.84
N TYR A 124 9.97 -4.95 -7.97
CA TYR A 124 8.95 -3.93 -8.20
C TYR A 124 9.20 -3.14 -9.48
N CYS A 125 10.41 -2.58 -9.64
CA CYS A 125 10.78 -1.81 -10.83
C CYS A 125 10.62 -2.63 -12.13
N ILE A 126 11.01 -3.91 -12.11
CA ILE A 126 10.94 -4.76 -13.30
C ILE A 126 9.50 -5.11 -13.67
N TYR A 127 8.64 -5.48 -12.70
CA TYR A 127 7.26 -5.79 -13.07
C TYR A 127 6.45 -4.55 -13.45
N SER A 128 6.74 -3.38 -12.87
CA SER A 128 6.16 -2.10 -13.30
C SER A 128 6.49 -1.81 -14.77
N ALA A 129 7.76 -2.03 -15.16
CA ALA A 129 8.16 -1.96 -16.57
C ALA A 129 7.41 -2.97 -17.45
N ALA A 130 7.27 -4.23 -17.00
CA ALA A 130 6.57 -5.26 -17.78
C ALA A 130 5.07 -4.94 -17.95
N ILE A 131 4.41 -4.38 -16.95
CA ILE A 131 3.03 -3.91 -17.05
C ILE A 131 2.93 -2.80 -18.08
N SER A 132 3.80 -1.80 -18.03
CA SER A 132 3.78 -0.63 -18.91
C SER A 132 4.20 -0.91 -20.36
N LEU A 133 5.08 -1.90 -20.57
CA LEU A 133 5.54 -2.29 -21.90
C LEU A 133 4.60 -3.25 -22.62
N LEU A 134 3.96 -4.16 -21.89
CA LEU A 134 3.32 -5.33 -22.49
C LEU A 134 1.88 -5.55 -22.00
N ILE A 135 1.66 -5.65 -20.69
CA ILE A 135 0.37 -6.13 -20.16
C ILE A 135 -0.73 -5.10 -20.41
N TYR A 136 -0.52 -3.87 -19.95
CA TYR A 136 -1.47 -2.77 -20.13
C TYR A 136 -1.66 -2.42 -21.61
N PRO A 137 -0.61 -2.24 -22.44
CA PRO A 137 -0.80 -1.87 -23.84
C PRO A 137 -1.59 -2.88 -24.66
N ILE A 138 -1.39 -4.18 -24.46
CA ILE A 138 -2.11 -5.19 -25.24
C ILE A 138 -3.60 -5.23 -24.83
N SER A 139 -3.91 -5.26 -23.54
CA SER A 139 -5.32 -5.21 -23.08
C SER A 139 -5.99 -3.88 -23.46
N GLY A 140 -5.22 -2.78 -23.39
CA GLY A 140 -5.67 -1.46 -23.82
C GLY A 140 -5.94 -1.37 -25.31
N HIS A 141 -5.15 -2.05 -26.14
CA HIS A 141 -5.42 -2.16 -27.58
C HIS A 141 -6.76 -2.83 -27.87
N TRP A 142 -7.07 -3.92 -27.14
CA TRP A 142 -8.36 -4.60 -27.32
C TRP A 142 -9.55 -3.68 -27.06
N ILE A 143 -9.43 -2.73 -26.13
CA ILE A 143 -10.51 -1.91 -25.62
C ILE A 143 -10.55 -0.54 -26.32
N TRP A 144 -9.40 0.16 -26.39
CA TRP A 144 -9.32 1.55 -26.86
C TRP A 144 -8.51 1.73 -28.13
N GLY A 145 -7.66 0.76 -28.47
CA GLY A 145 -6.78 0.82 -29.65
C GLY A 145 -7.41 0.30 -30.95
N GLY A 146 -8.72 0.06 -30.98
CA GLY A 146 -9.41 -0.50 -32.15
C GLY A 146 -9.25 -2.02 -32.27
N GLY A 147 -8.91 -2.73 -31.19
CA GLY A 147 -8.81 -4.18 -31.18
C GLY A 147 -10.16 -4.89 -31.10
N TRP A 148 -10.12 -6.22 -31.02
CA TRP A 148 -11.29 -7.10 -31.19
C TRP A 148 -12.43 -6.88 -30.18
N LEU A 149 -12.15 -6.42 -28.97
CA LEU A 149 -13.21 -6.08 -28.01
C LEU A 149 -13.94 -4.80 -28.39
N SER A 150 -13.20 -3.79 -28.87
CA SER A 150 -13.79 -2.57 -29.42
C SER A 150 -14.70 -2.87 -30.61
N GLU A 151 -14.25 -3.76 -31.52
CA GLU A 151 -15.04 -4.19 -32.67
C GLU A 151 -16.31 -4.95 -32.29
N LEU A 152 -16.31 -5.65 -31.14
CA LEU A 152 -17.49 -6.31 -30.58
C LEU A 152 -18.46 -5.35 -29.86
N GLY A 153 -18.12 -4.07 -29.70
CA GLY A 153 -18.92 -3.11 -28.96
C GLY A 153 -18.71 -3.17 -27.44
N PHE A 154 -17.57 -3.70 -26.97
CA PHE A 154 -17.21 -3.62 -25.55
C PHE A 154 -17.01 -2.15 -25.15
N HIS A 155 -17.62 -1.76 -24.05
CA HIS A 155 -17.57 -0.38 -23.54
C HIS A 155 -16.87 -0.30 -22.19
N ASP A 156 -15.83 0.47 -22.12
CA ASP A 156 -15.14 0.87 -20.91
C ASP A 156 -14.66 2.32 -21.06
N PHE A 157 -15.49 3.27 -20.61
CA PHE A 157 -15.32 4.68 -20.93
C PHE A 157 -13.97 5.23 -20.47
N ALA A 158 -13.63 5.03 -19.21
CA ALA A 158 -12.40 5.59 -18.64
C ALA A 158 -11.49 4.56 -17.96
N GLY A 159 -11.82 3.23 -17.96
CA GLY A 159 -10.88 2.20 -17.58
C GLY A 159 -11.17 1.41 -16.32
N SER A 160 -12.42 1.13 -15.96
CA SER A 160 -12.72 0.15 -14.90
C SER A 160 -12.03 -1.19 -15.17
N THR A 161 -12.09 -1.67 -16.44
CA THR A 161 -11.40 -2.87 -16.90
C THR A 161 -9.98 -2.56 -17.34
N CYS A 162 -9.81 -1.61 -18.26
CA CYS A 162 -8.54 -1.33 -18.95
C CYS A 162 -7.42 -0.94 -17.98
N VAL A 163 -7.72 -0.19 -16.95
CA VAL A 163 -6.75 0.31 -15.97
C VAL A 163 -6.87 -0.43 -14.65
N HIS A 164 -8.04 -0.32 -14.01
CA HIS A 164 -8.21 -0.75 -12.63
C HIS A 164 -8.23 -2.26 -12.48
N MET A 165 -9.02 -2.96 -13.29
CA MET A 165 -9.06 -4.42 -13.22
C MET A 165 -7.73 -5.06 -13.64
N VAL A 166 -7.05 -4.51 -14.65
CA VAL A 166 -5.70 -4.95 -15.04
C VAL A 166 -4.74 -4.87 -13.86
N GLY A 167 -4.65 -3.71 -13.20
CA GLY A 167 -3.85 -3.55 -11.98
C GLY A 167 -4.30 -4.46 -10.84
N GLY A 168 -5.61 -4.60 -10.62
CA GLY A 168 -6.20 -5.43 -9.58
C GLY A 168 -5.94 -6.93 -9.76
N VAL A 169 -5.94 -7.44 -10.99
CA VAL A 169 -5.57 -8.84 -11.29
C VAL A 169 -4.07 -9.06 -11.09
N CYS A 170 -3.24 -8.12 -11.54
CA CYS A 170 -1.80 -8.17 -11.25
C CYS A 170 -1.54 -8.17 -9.73
N ALA A 171 -2.25 -7.34 -8.97
CA ALA A 171 -2.18 -7.27 -7.51
C ALA A 171 -2.59 -8.59 -6.85
N LEU A 172 -3.67 -9.22 -7.31
CA LEU A 172 -4.15 -10.51 -6.80
C LEU A 172 -3.11 -11.63 -6.98
N ILE A 173 -2.58 -11.76 -8.20
CA ILE A 173 -1.57 -12.80 -8.50
C ILE A 173 -0.28 -12.50 -7.74
N GLY A 174 0.16 -11.24 -7.72
CA GLY A 174 1.36 -10.81 -6.99
C GLY A 174 1.26 -11.08 -5.49
N ALA A 175 0.19 -10.67 -4.84
CA ALA A 175 -0.04 -10.90 -3.41
C ALA A 175 -0.08 -12.40 -3.07
N LYS A 176 -0.73 -13.21 -3.92
CA LYS A 176 -0.79 -14.68 -3.76
C LYS A 176 0.59 -15.33 -3.89
N MET A 177 1.39 -14.96 -4.90
CA MET A 177 2.72 -15.55 -5.13
C MET A 177 3.76 -15.09 -4.12
N LEU A 178 3.61 -13.87 -3.58
CA LEU A 178 4.45 -13.29 -2.55
C LEU A 178 4.18 -13.90 -1.17
N GLY A 179 2.93 -14.23 -0.91
CA GLY A 179 2.44 -14.71 0.38
C GLY A 179 2.12 -13.58 1.36
N PRO A 180 1.52 -13.91 2.52
CA PRO A 180 1.10 -12.91 3.51
C PRO A 180 2.30 -12.30 4.26
N ARG A 181 2.11 -11.10 4.83
CA ARG A 181 3.06 -10.48 5.75
C ARG A 181 3.27 -11.34 6.99
N ILE A 182 4.46 -11.28 7.55
CA ILE A 182 4.79 -11.98 8.80
C ILE A 182 3.82 -11.53 9.89
N GLY A 183 3.20 -12.51 10.56
CA GLY A 183 2.22 -12.26 11.63
C GLY A 183 0.78 -12.00 11.16
N LYS A 184 0.51 -11.96 9.85
CA LYS A 184 -0.85 -11.73 9.33
C LYS A 184 -1.84 -12.83 9.73
N TYR A 185 -1.40 -14.07 9.78
CA TYR A 185 -2.25 -15.20 10.18
C TYR A 185 -1.68 -15.89 11.42
N GLY A 186 -2.57 -16.21 12.38
CA GLY A 186 -2.22 -16.98 13.57
C GLY A 186 -1.94 -18.45 13.26
N LYS A 187 -1.46 -19.20 14.25
CA LYS A 187 -1.29 -20.67 14.15
C LYS A 187 -2.62 -21.39 13.87
N ASP A 188 -3.74 -20.79 14.28
CA ASP A 188 -5.12 -21.24 14.01
C ASP A 188 -5.61 -20.89 12.60
N GLY A 189 -4.79 -20.20 11.80
CA GLY A 189 -5.12 -19.73 10.46
C GLY A 189 -6.09 -18.55 10.40
N LYS A 190 -6.42 -17.93 11.54
CA LYS A 190 -7.26 -16.73 11.56
C LYS A 190 -6.45 -15.48 11.21
N PRO A 191 -7.05 -14.54 10.45
CA PRO A 191 -6.38 -13.28 10.14
C PRO A 191 -6.23 -12.42 11.40
N ARG A 192 -5.10 -11.73 11.47
CA ARG A 192 -4.83 -10.70 12.47
C ARG A 192 -4.83 -9.34 11.80
N ALA A 193 -5.33 -8.33 12.50
CA ALA A 193 -5.27 -6.95 12.02
C ALA A 193 -3.81 -6.44 12.07
N ILE A 194 -3.31 -5.97 10.92
CA ILE A 194 -2.08 -5.18 10.85
C ILE A 194 -2.51 -3.77 10.49
N LEU A 195 -2.53 -2.89 11.49
CA LEU A 195 -3.06 -1.55 11.35
C LEU A 195 -2.14 -0.66 10.52
N GLY A 196 -2.73 0.20 9.70
CA GLY A 196 -2.03 1.32 9.08
C GLY A 196 -1.59 2.33 10.13
N HIS A 197 -0.46 2.97 9.90
CA HIS A 197 0.11 3.87 10.90
C HIS A 197 -0.50 5.27 10.90
N ASN A 198 -1.17 5.69 9.80
CA ASN A 198 -1.65 7.06 9.67
C ASN A 198 -2.91 7.17 8.80
N LEU A 199 -4.08 7.03 9.43
CA LEU A 199 -5.36 7.17 8.73
C LEU A 199 -5.63 8.58 8.21
N THR A 200 -4.95 9.62 8.73
CA THR A 200 -5.03 10.98 8.19
C THR A 200 -4.39 11.07 6.82
N PHE A 201 -3.25 10.40 6.60
CA PHE A 201 -2.64 10.29 5.28
C PHE A 201 -3.52 9.48 4.33
N ALA A 202 -4.11 8.38 4.80
CA ALA A 202 -5.06 7.61 4.00
C ALA A 202 -6.24 8.47 3.55
N ALA A 203 -6.84 9.26 4.46
CA ALA A 203 -7.91 10.19 4.15
C ALA A 203 -7.50 11.24 3.11
N LEU A 204 -6.34 11.89 3.31
CA LEU A 204 -5.82 12.85 2.36
C LEU A 204 -5.63 12.23 0.98
N GLY A 205 -5.08 11.01 0.92
CA GLY A 205 -4.93 10.25 -0.32
C GLY A 205 -6.27 10.01 -1.02
N VAL A 206 -7.30 9.61 -0.29
CA VAL A 206 -8.65 9.39 -0.83
C VAL A 206 -9.25 10.69 -1.40
N PHE A 207 -9.12 11.82 -0.68
CA PHE A 207 -9.61 13.11 -1.20
C PHE A 207 -8.87 13.57 -2.45
N ILE A 208 -7.54 13.40 -2.50
CA ILE A 208 -6.75 13.70 -3.70
C ILE A 208 -7.21 12.82 -4.87
N LEU A 209 -7.37 11.50 -4.65
CA LEU A 209 -7.83 10.56 -5.67
C LEU A 209 -9.23 10.93 -6.16
N TRP A 210 -10.17 11.26 -5.28
CA TRP A 210 -11.52 11.67 -5.66
C TRP A 210 -11.52 12.94 -6.50
N PHE A 211 -10.79 13.97 -6.05
CA PHE A 211 -10.63 15.21 -6.80
C PHE A 211 -10.03 14.96 -8.20
N CYS A 212 -8.96 14.19 -8.27
CA CYS A 212 -8.30 13.86 -9.53
C CYS A 212 -9.16 12.98 -10.45
N TRP A 213 -10.13 12.24 -9.88
CA TRP A 213 -11.04 11.40 -10.65
C TRP A 213 -11.99 12.19 -11.54
N PHE A 214 -12.26 13.45 -11.21
CA PHE A 214 -12.93 14.36 -12.12
C PHE A 214 -12.13 14.59 -13.41
N GLY A 215 -10.81 14.60 -13.34
CA GLY A 215 -9.94 14.58 -14.52
C GLY A 215 -9.88 13.20 -15.18
N PHE A 216 -9.78 12.14 -14.38
CA PHE A 216 -9.70 10.77 -14.89
C PHE A 216 -10.93 10.42 -15.73
N ASN A 217 -12.13 10.54 -15.18
CA ASN A 217 -13.37 10.26 -15.89
C ASN A 217 -13.78 11.42 -16.80
N GLY A 218 -13.77 12.65 -16.30
CA GLY A 218 -14.27 13.80 -17.06
C GLY A 218 -13.49 14.08 -18.33
N ALA A 219 -12.15 14.11 -18.24
CA ALA A 219 -11.32 14.35 -19.41
C ALA A 219 -11.27 13.17 -20.40
N SER A 220 -11.83 12.00 -20.04
CA SER A 220 -12.00 10.88 -20.98
C SER A 220 -13.05 11.12 -22.06
N THR A 221 -13.82 12.23 -21.99
CA THR A 221 -14.57 12.74 -23.15
C THR A 221 -13.63 13.18 -24.27
N VAL A 222 -12.36 13.41 -23.97
CA VAL A 222 -11.28 13.88 -24.85
C VAL A 222 -11.62 15.11 -25.69
N GLY A 223 -12.64 15.86 -25.31
CA GLY A 223 -13.09 17.09 -25.94
C GLY A 223 -14.17 17.81 -25.15
N MET A 224 -14.34 19.12 -25.42
CA MET A 224 -15.30 20.03 -24.78
C MET A 224 -15.77 21.14 -25.74
N ASP A 225 -15.69 20.92 -27.05
CA ASP A 225 -15.99 21.94 -28.06
C ASP A 225 -17.33 21.72 -28.77
N THR A 226 -18.11 20.70 -28.39
CA THR A 226 -19.49 20.50 -28.87
C THR A 226 -20.47 20.41 -27.70
N ASP A 227 -21.75 20.71 -27.95
CA ASP A 227 -22.81 20.63 -26.95
C ASP A 227 -22.93 19.20 -26.37
N GLU A 228 -22.76 18.17 -27.19
CA GLU A 228 -22.85 16.77 -26.78
C GLU A 228 -21.70 16.44 -25.79
N LEU A 229 -20.46 16.88 -26.08
CA LEU A 229 -19.31 16.65 -25.21
C LEU A 229 -19.44 17.41 -23.88
N ILE A 230 -19.95 18.65 -23.92
CA ILE A 230 -20.20 19.46 -22.71
C ILE A 230 -21.24 18.80 -21.82
N VAL A 231 -22.36 18.32 -22.39
CA VAL A 231 -23.42 17.62 -21.65
C VAL A 231 -22.89 16.30 -21.10
N SER A 232 -22.16 15.54 -21.90
CA SER A 232 -21.55 14.27 -21.47
C SER A 232 -20.56 14.48 -20.30
N ALA A 233 -19.66 15.45 -20.41
CA ALA A 233 -18.72 15.75 -19.32
C ALA A 233 -19.45 16.11 -18.01
N GLY A 234 -20.51 16.92 -18.09
CA GLY A 234 -21.34 17.25 -16.93
C GLY A 234 -21.98 16.01 -16.29
N LEU A 235 -22.50 15.10 -17.09
CA LEU A 235 -23.07 13.83 -16.62
C LEU A 235 -22.02 12.94 -15.99
N VAL A 236 -20.84 12.82 -16.61
CA VAL A 236 -19.71 12.03 -16.13
C VAL A 236 -19.25 12.50 -14.75
N PHE A 237 -19.08 13.83 -14.57
CA PHE A 237 -18.73 14.41 -13.26
C PHE A 237 -19.78 14.08 -12.20
N PHE A 238 -21.05 14.28 -12.56
CA PHE A 238 -22.16 14.06 -11.62
C PHE A 238 -22.28 12.58 -11.23
N ASN A 239 -22.27 11.65 -12.18
CA ASN A 239 -22.37 10.22 -11.93
C ASN A 239 -21.17 9.71 -11.13
N THR A 240 -19.96 10.17 -11.45
CA THR A 240 -18.73 9.83 -10.70
C THR A 240 -18.86 10.23 -9.23
N ASN A 241 -19.27 11.47 -8.97
CA ASN A 241 -19.46 11.97 -7.61
C ASN A 241 -20.60 11.26 -6.87
N LEU A 242 -21.75 11.10 -7.53
CA LEU A 242 -22.94 10.49 -6.92
C LEU A 242 -22.69 9.03 -6.51
N CYS A 243 -22.17 8.22 -7.43
CA CYS A 243 -21.87 6.81 -7.17
C CYS A 243 -20.92 6.67 -5.97
N THR A 244 -19.86 7.46 -5.94
CA THR A 244 -18.86 7.47 -4.87
C THR A 244 -19.46 7.85 -3.53
N ALA A 245 -20.21 8.92 -3.47
CA ALA A 245 -20.87 9.38 -2.22
C ALA A 245 -21.83 8.32 -1.68
N VAL A 246 -22.64 7.71 -2.57
CA VAL A 246 -23.58 6.64 -2.21
C VAL A 246 -22.83 5.40 -1.72
N ALA A 247 -21.71 5.00 -2.35
CA ALA A 247 -20.90 3.88 -1.91
C ALA A 247 -20.35 4.11 -0.49
N CYS A 248 -19.83 5.31 -0.20
CA CYS A 248 -19.38 5.68 1.14
C CYS A 248 -20.49 5.59 2.19
N CYS A 249 -21.66 6.18 1.90
CA CYS A 249 -22.80 6.15 2.81
C CYS A 249 -23.27 4.72 3.07
N THR A 250 -23.34 3.89 2.01
CA THR A 250 -23.74 2.49 2.10
C THR A 250 -22.77 1.69 2.98
N THR A 251 -21.47 1.84 2.76
CA THR A 251 -20.45 1.15 3.56
C THR A 251 -20.46 1.61 5.02
N LEU A 252 -20.60 2.91 5.26
CA LEU A 252 -20.70 3.46 6.62
C LEU A 252 -21.88 2.81 7.35
N ILE A 253 -23.07 2.79 6.76
CA ILE A 253 -24.27 2.19 7.35
C ILE A 253 -24.09 0.67 7.53
N PHE A 254 -23.59 -0.02 6.49
CA PHE A 254 -23.41 -1.47 6.51
C PHE A 254 -22.41 -1.90 7.59
N THR A 255 -21.27 -1.23 7.70
CA THR A 255 -20.28 -1.55 8.73
C THR A 255 -20.76 -1.18 10.12
N TRP A 256 -21.53 -0.09 10.28
CA TRP A 256 -22.15 0.27 11.53
C TRP A 256 -23.12 -0.81 12.04
N LEU A 257 -23.99 -1.30 11.15
CA LEU A 257 -24.93 -2.38 11.49
C LEU A 257 -24.20 -3.72 11.77
N ARG A 258 -23.12 -3.99 11.03
CA ARG A 258 -22.40 -5.27 11.10
C ARG A 258 -21.43 -5.35 12.28
N TYR A 259 -20.75 -4.24 12.62
CA TYR A 259 -19.67 -4.20 13.61
C TYR A 259 -20.03 -3.37 14.85
N GLY A 260 -21.21 -2.76 14.89
CA GLY A 260 -21.65 -1.88 15.98
C GLY A 260 -21.04 -0.47 15.96
N LYS A 261 -20.06 -0.23 15.10
CA LYS A 261 -19.43 1.07 14.83
C LYS A 261 -19.08 1.18 13.35
N PRO A 262 -19.13 2.40 12.75
CA PRO A 262 -18.71 2.59 11.38
C PRO A 262 -17.18 2.38 11.25
N ASP A 263 -16.76 1.65 10.22
CA ASP A 263 -15.34 1.41 9.94
C ASP A 263 -14.78 2.48 9.01
N VAL A 264 -13.79 3.23 9.51
CA VAL A 264 -13.18 4.35 8.78
C VAL A 264 -12.41 3.84 7.56
N SER A 265 -11.62 2.78 7.71
CA SER A 265 -10.77 2.25 6.64
C SER A 265 -11.59 1.64 5.51
N MET A 266 -12.67 0.92 5.85
CA MET A 266 -13.61 0.38 4.87
C MET A 266 -14.36 1.49 4.14
N THR A 267 -14.73 2.59 4.83
CA THR A 267 -15.40 3.74 4.20
C THR A 267 -14.46 4.45 3.21
N TYR A 268 -13.17 4.56 3.51
CA TYR A 268 -12.18 5.08 2.56
C TYR A 268 -12.03 4.18 1.33
N ASN A 269 -11.98 2.88 1.53
CA ASN A 269 -11.97 1.92 0.42
C ASN A 269 -13.26 1.96 -0.41
N ALA A 270 -14.41 2.27 0.22
CA ALA A 270 -15.67 2.41 -0.49
C ALA A 270 -15.70 3.64 -1.41
N ALA A 271 -15.06 4.75 -1.02
CA ALA A 271 -14.88 5.88 -1.92
C ALA A 271 -14.15 5.43 -3.19
N LEU A 272 -13.03 4.75 -3.04
CA LEU A 272 -12.26 4.24 -4.17
C LEU A 272 -13.03 3.19 -4.98
N ALA A 273 -13.79 2.30 -4.33
CA ALA A 273 -14.62 1.30 -4.99
C ALA A 273 -15.74 1.93 -5.84
N GLY A 274 -16.37 2.99 -5.34
CA GLY A 274 -17.38 3.76 -6.09
C GLY A 274 -16.77 4.46 -7.30
N LEU A 275 -15.60 5.10 -7.12
CA LEU A 275 -14.85 5.75 -8.20
C LEU A 275 -14.45 4.75 -9.28
N VAL A 276 -13.81 3.66 -8.90
CA VAL A 276 -13.36 2.59 -9.82
C VAL A 276 -14.53 1.95 -10.54
N GLY A 277 -15.59 1.61 -9.80
CA GLY A 277 -16.70 0.87 -10.37
C GLY A 277 -17.51 1.68 -11.40
N ILE A 278 -17.71 2.98 -11.17
CA ILE A 278 -18.48 3.83 -12.10
C ILE A 278 -17.70 4.20 -13.36
N THR A 279 -16.38 4.06 -13.34
CA THR A 279 -15.45 4.54 -14.38
C THR A 279 -15.76 3.97 -15.78
N ALA A 280 -16.25 2.72 -15.90
CA ALA A 280 -16.61 2.14 -17.19
C ALA A 280 -17.90 2.72 -17.80
N GLY A 281 -18.83 3.14 -16.97
CA GLY A 281 -20.18 3.51 -17.42
C GLY A 281 -20.63 4.90 -16.99
N CYS A 282 -19.73 5.76 -16.51
CA CYS A 282 -20.10 7.08 -15.99
C CYS A 282 -20.75 7.98 -17.05
N ASP A 283 -20.45 7.77 -18.35
CA ASP A 283 -21.10 8.42 -19.50
C ASP A 283 -22.42 7.76 -19.94
N ALA A 284 -22.59 6.50 -19.58
CA ALA A 284 -23.58 5.59 -20.14
C ALA A 284 -24.82 5.43 -19.28
N VAL A 285 -24.69 5.55 -17.95
CA VAL A 285 -25.77 5.27 -17.02
C VAL A 285 -26.49 6.54 -16.58
N SER A 286 -27.76 6.39 -16.19
CA SER A 286 -28.49 7.50 -15.58
C SER A 286 -27.97 7.78 -14.15
N PRO A 287 -28.25 8.96 -13.58
CA PRO A 287 -27.95 9.24 -12.18
C PRO A 287 -28.55 8.23 -11.20
N LEU A 288 -29.74 7.73 -11.48
CA LEU A 288 -30.35 6.65 -10.68
C LEU A 288 -29.55 5.35 -10.81
N GLY A 289 -29.12 4.99 -12.02
CA GLY A 289 -28.23 3.85 -12.25
C GLY A 289 -26.91 3.98 -11.47
N ALA A 290 -26.28 5.15 -11.52
CA ALA A 290 -25.06 5.45 -10.79
C ALA A 290 -25.25 5.33 -9.25
N ALA A 291 -26.36 5.80 -8.71
CA ALA A 291 -26.68 5.65 -7.29
C ALA A 291 -26.89 4.17 -6.89
N VAL A 292 -27.62 3.38 -7.70
CA VAL A 292 -27.79 1.94 -7.45
C VAL A 292 -26.46 1.20 -7.53
N MET A 293 -25.62 1.50 -8.52
CA MET A 293 -24.26 0.95 -8.60
C MET A 293 -23.43 1.32 -7.35
N GLY A 294 -23.54 2.54 -6.84
CA GLY A 294 -22.91 2.97 -5.59
C GLY A 294 -23.31 2.12 -4.38
N ILE A 295 -24.60 1.77 -4.26
CA ILE A 295 -25.07 0.86 -3.21
C ILE A 295 -24.38 -0.51 -3.36
N VAL A 296 -24.33 -1.04 -4.57
CA VAL A 296 -23.70 -2.34 -4.84
C VAL A 296 -22.21 -2.31 -4.48
N PHE A 297 -21.47 -1.29 -4.91
CA PHE A 297 -20.03 -1.17 -4.59
C PHE A 297 -19.78 -1.02 -3.10
N GLY A 298 -20.63 -0.24 -2.41
CA GLY A 298 -20.51 -0.06 -0.95
C GLY A 298 -20.72 -1.34 -0.15
N LEU A 299 -21.53 -2.27 -0.63
CA LEU A 299 -21.68 -3.60 -0.01
C LEU A 299 -20.55 -4.56 -0.43
N VAL A 300 -20.26 -4.60 -1.73
CA VAL A 300 -19.30 -5.54 -2.29
C VAL A 300 -17.89 -5.30 -1.77
N ILE A 301 -17.47 -4.05 -1.58
CA ILE A 301 -16.11 -3.77 -1.07
C ILE A 301 -15.86 -4.41 0.29
N VAL A 302 -16.81 -4.32 1.22
CA VAL A 302 -16.66 -4.92 2.55
C VAL A 302 -16.60 -6.44 2.46
N LEU A 303 -17.51 -7.05 1.67
CA LEU A 303 -17.57 -8.49 1.51
C LEU A 303 -16.33 -9.04 0.79
N ALA A 304 -15.81 -8.33 -0.20
CA ALA A 304 -14.61 -8.72 -0.94
C ALA A 304 -13.35 -8.65 -0.06
N VAL A 305 -13.17 -7.58 0.72
CA VAL A 305 -12.04 -7.48 1.67
C VAL A 305 -12.10 -8.61 2.68
N GLU A 306 -13.27 -8.87 3.27
CA GLU A 306 -13.43 -9.99 4.21
C GLU A 306 -13.18 -11.35 3.54
N PHE A 307 -13.62 -11.53 2.30
CA PHE A 307 -13.40 -12.77 1.55
C PHE A 307 -11.90 -13.03 1.31
N PHE A 308 -11.15 -12.04 0.81
CA PHE A 308 -9.72 -12.22 0.58
C PHE A 308 -8.96 -12.45 1.88
N ASP A 309 -9.30 -11.74 2.94
CA ASP A 309 -8.62 -11.86 4.23
C ASP A 309 -8.96 -13.17 4.95
N LYS A 310 -10.23 -13.54 5.04
CA LYS A 310 -10.70 -14.66 5.87
C LYS A 310 -10.76 -16.00 5.12
N VAL A 311 -11.17 -15.98 3.85
CA VAL A 311 -11.45 -17.19 3.06
C VAL A 311 -10.29 -17.52 2.11
N ALA A 312 -9.95 -16.60 1.21
CA ALA A 312 -8.85 -16.80 0.25
C ALA A 312 -7.47 -16.75 0.90
N LYS A 313 -7.35 -16.15 2.08
CA LYS A 313 -6.11 -15.95 2.84
C LYS A 313 -5.02 -15.26 2.01
N ILE A 314 -5.43 -14.21 1.29
CA ILE A 314 -4.57 -13.35 0.51
C ILE A 314 -4.45 -12.02 1.26
N ASP A 315 -3.24 -11.69 1.70
CA ASP A 315 -2.96 -10.46 2.44
C ASP A 315 -2.81 -9.28 1.48
N ASP A 316 -3.79 -8.39 1.52
CA ASP A 316 -3.83 -7.14 0.78
C ASP A 316 -3.86 -5.97 1.77
N PRO A 317 -2.71 -5.31 2.02
CA PRO A 317 -2.59 -4.28 3.04
C PRO A 317 -3.52 -3.10 2.88
N VAL A 318 -3.85 -2.72 1.64
CA VAL A 318 -4.62 -1.50 1.34
C VAL A 318 -6.01 -1.77 0.74
N GLY A 319 -6.31 -3.03 0.38
CA GLY A 319 -7.57 -3.39 -0.25
C GLY A 319 -7.59 -3.22 -1.77
N ALA A 320 -6.44 -3.10 -2.42
CA ALA A 320 -6.32 -2.85 -3.86
C ALA A 320 -7.01 -3.92 -4.73
N ILE A 321 -6.93 -5.20 -4.33
CA ILE A 321 -7.57 -6.30 -5.05
C ILE A 321 -9.09 -6.12 -5.06
N SER A 322 -9.66 -5.80 -3.90
CA SER A 322 -11.11 -5.62 -3.74
C SER A 322 -11.60 -4.36 -4.44
N VAL A 323 -10.87 -3.25 -4.31
CA VAL A 323 -11.20 -1.96 -4.92
C VAL A 323 -11.07 -2.05 -6.45
N HIS A 324 -9.88 -2.40 -6.94
CA HIS A 324 -9.58 -2.28 -8.37
C HIS A 324 -9.92 -3.54 -9.16
N GLY A 325 -9.64 -4.73 -8.61
CA GLY A 325 -9.92 -6.00 -9.27
C GLY A 325 -11.42 -6.33 -9.27
N VAL A 326 -12.03 -6.39 -8.08
CA VAL A 326 -13.43 -6.81 -7.94
C VAL A 326 -14.38 -5.71 -8.40
N CYS A 327 -14.26 -4.47 -7.87
CA CYS A 327 -15.18 -3.41 -8.22
C CYS A 327 -14.94 -2.89 -9.65
N GLY A 328 -13.72 -2.97 -10.20
CA GLY A 328 -13.45 -2.66 -11.61
C GLY A 328 -14.14 -3.64 -12.56
N ALA A 329 -13.99 -4.94 -12.34
CA ALA A 329 -14.70 -5.97 -13.12
C ALA A 329 -16.22 -5.81 -13.02
N LEU A 330 -16.71 -5.66 -11.78
CA LEU A 330 -18.16 -5.54 -11.54
C LEU A 330 -18.73 -4.27 -12.17
N GLY A 331 -18.01 -3.14 -12.14
CA GLY A 331 -18.46 -1.88 -12.73
C GLY A 331 -18.69 -1.99 -14.23
N THR A 332 -17.75 -2.62 -14.93
CA THR A 332 -17.90 -2.89 -16.37
C THR A 332 -19.08 -3.83 -16.67
N ILE A 333 -19.27 -4.87 -15.87
CA ILE A 333 -20.43 -5.78 -16.02
C ILE A 333 -21.73 -5.06 -15.74
N LEU A 334 -21.80 -4.23 -14.70
CA LEU A 334 -23.01 -3.46 -14.35
C LEU A 334 -23.34 -2.40 -15.42
N THR A 335 -22.36 -1.87 -16.14
CA THR A 335 -22.62 -0.99 -17.30
C THR A 335 -23.50 -1.71 -18.33
N GLY A 336 -23.26 -3.01 -18.58
CA GLY A 336 -24.11 -3.83 -19.45
C GLY A 336 -25.57 -4.00 -18.97
N LEU A 337 -25.81 -3.76 -17.68
CA LEU A 337 -27.18 -3.79 -17.14
C LEU A 337 -27.84 -2.41 -17.15
N PHE A 338 -27.09 -1.33 -16.81
CA PHE A 338 -27.63 -0.01 -16.52
C PHE A 338 -27.45 1.03 -17.64
N ALA A 339 -26.81 0.70 -18.78
CA ALA A 339 -26.61 1.63 -19.88
C ALA A 339 -27.96 2.09 -20.47
N THR A 340 -28.11 3.41 -20.68
CA THR A 340 -29.35 4.05 -21.16
C THR A 340 -29.49 4.02 -22.67
N GLY A 341 -28.40 3.77 -23.42
CA GLY A 341 -28.35 3.75 -24.87
C GLY A 341 -28.03 5.11 -25.50
N VAL A 342 -27.41 6.02 -24.74
CA VAL A 342 -27.01 7.33 -25.27
C VAL A 342 -25.65 7.24 -25.97
N SER A 343 -24.68 6.57 -25.33
CA SER A 343 -23.31 6.45 -25.87
C SER A 343 -23.01 5.07 -26.47
N MET A 344 -23.84 4.05 -26.23
CA MET A 344 -23.67 2.68 -26.69
C MET A 344 -25.02 1.97 -26.74
N GLU A 345 -25.02 0.62 -26.92
CA GLU A 345 -26.22 -0.19 -26.83
C GLU A 345 -26.91 -0.07 -25.47
N LYS A 346 -28.22 -0.20 -25.44
CA LYS A 346 -28.97 -0.22 -24.18
C LYS A 346 -28.64 -1.44 -23.35
N GLY A 347 -28.51 -1.23 -22.05
CA GLY A 347 -28.40 -2.29 -21.08
C GLY A 347 -29.70 -3.06 -20.85
N VAL A 348 -29.59 -4.18 -20.14
CA VAL A 348 -30.73 -5.10 -19.90
C VAL A 348 -31.94 -4.37 -19.28
N PHE A 349 -31.71 -3.50 -18.29
CA PHE A 349 -32.78 -2.79 -17.57
C PHE A 349 -33.46 -1.69 -18.41
N TYR A 350 -32.86 -1.31 -19.53
CA TYR A 350 -33.40 -0.34 -20.49
C TYR A 350 -33.92 -0.99 -21.79
N GLY A 351 -34.11 -2.32 -21.77
CA GLY A 351 -34.70 -3.07 -22.87
C GLY A 351 -33.73 -3.41 -24.01
N GLY A 352 -32.42 -3.35 -23.80
CA GLY A 352 -31.41 -3.71 -24.80
C GLY A 352 -31.17 -5.22 -24.97
N GLY A 353 -31.83 -6.06 -24.18
CA GLY A 353 -31.59 -7.50 -24.21
C GLY A 353 -30.22 -7.86 -23.55
N PHE A 354 -29.73 -9.08 -23.83
CA PHE A 354 -28.54 -9.61 -23.18
C PHE A 354 -27.27 -9.51 -24.05
N HIS A 355 -27.33 -8.95 -25.25
CA HIS A 355 -26.18 -8.90 -26.15
C HIS A 355 -25.06 -8.04 -25.55
N PHE A 356 -25.33 -6.77 -25.26
CA PHE A 356 -24.34 -5.85 -24.69
C PHE A 356 -23.81 -6.35 -23.33
N PHE A 357 -24.71 -6.83 -22.46
CA PHE A 357 -24.29 -7.45 -21.19
C PHE A 357 -23.35 -8.63 -21.41
N GLY A 358 -23.64 -9.48 -22.39
CA GLY A 358 -22.77 -10.61 -22.76
C GLY A 358 -21.41 -10.17 -23.26
N VAL A 359 -21.33 -9.11 -24.06
CA VAL A 359 -20.07 -8.51 -24.53
C VAL A 359 -19.24 -7.97 -23.35
N GLN A 360 -19.88 -7.28 -22.40
CA GLN A 360 -19.21 -6.79 -21.19
C GLN A 360 -18.64 -7.95 -20.35
N CYS A 361 -19.42 -8.99 -20.14
CA CYS A 361 -18.94 -10.19 -19.42
C CYS A 361 -17.78 -10.88 -20.15
N LEU A 362 -17.87 -11.03 -21.47
CA LEU A 362 -16.83 -11.65 -22.28
C LEU A 362 -15.52 -10.85 -22.23
N GLY A 363 -15.61 -9.52 -22.37
CA GLY A 363 -14.45 -8.64 -22.31
C GLY A 363 -13.75 -8.70 -20.96
N VAL A 364 -14.51 -8.57 -19.87
CA VAL A 364 -13.97 -8.71 -18.50
C VAL A 364 -13.26 -10.05 -18.31
N ALA A 365 -13.90 -11.16 -18.68
CA ALA A 365 -13.33 -12.51 -18.54
C ALA A 365 -12.04 -12.68 -19.37
N SER A 366 -12.04 -12.17 -20.60
CA SER A 366 -10.89 -12.27 -21.51
C SER A 366 -9.69 -11.47 -21.02
N VAL A 367 -9.91 -10.26 -20.52
CA VAL A 367 -8.85 -9.42 -19.96
C VAL A 367 -8.31 -10.04 -18.66
N ILE A 368 -9.19 -10.56 -17.77
CA ILE A 368 -8.73 -11.28 -16.56
C ILE A 368 -7.82 -12.45 -16.95
N LEU A 369 -8.24 -13.27 -17.89
CA LEU A 369 -7.48 -14.45 -18.31
C LEU A 369 -6.12 -14.06 -18.88
N TYR A 370 -6.09 -13.10 -19.80
CA TYR A 370 -4.85 -12.60 -20.40
C TYR A 370 -3.90 -12.06 -19.35
N VAL A 371 -4.36 -11.13 -18.53
CA VAL A 371 -3.54 -10.50 -17.49
C VAL A 371 -3.02 -11.53 -16.49
N ALA A 372 -3.89 -12.43 -16.01
CA ALA A 372 -3.52 -13.46 -15.05
C ALA A 372 -2.42 -14.37 -15.59
N VAL A 373 -2.52 -14.79 -16.86
CA VAL A 373 -1.50 -15.65 -17.48
C VAL A 373 -0.17 -14.90 -17.61
N VAL A 374 -0.18 -13.70 -18.19
CA VAL A 374 1.06 -12.97 -18.48
C VAL A 374 1.77 -12.51 -17.21
N ILE A 375 1.03 -11.95 -16.25
CA ILE A 375 1.65 -11.50 -14.99
C ILE A 375 2.16 -12.67 -14.14
N THR A 376 1.50 -13.84 -14.20
CA THR A 376 2.00 -15.05 -13.53
C THR A 376 3.36 -15.46 -14.08
N ILE A 377 3.54 -15.39 -15.40
CA ILE A 377 4.84 -15.68 -16.04
C ILE A 377 5.89 -14.66 -15.56
N VAL A 378 5.57 -13.37 -15.57
CA VAL A 378 6.48 -12.30 -15.13
C VAL A 378 6.89 -12.54 -13.66
N PHE A 379 5.93 -12.73 -12.77
CA PHE A 379 6.25 -12.98 -11.35
C PHE A 379 6.99 -14.30 -11.12
N ALA A 380 6.71 -15.35 -11.90
CA ALA A 380 7.45 -16.59 -11.81
C ALA A 380 8.92 -16.40 -12.22
N ILE A 381 9.18 -15.69 -13.30
CA ILE A 381 10.55 -15.36 -13.74
C ILE A 381 11.27 -14.55 -12.62
N LEU A 382 10.64 -13.51 -12.09
CA LEU A 382 11.23 -12.70 -11.02
C LEU A 382 11.51 -13.53 -9.76
N LYS A 383 10.57 -14.39 -9.37
CA LYS A 383 10.70 -15.24 -8.19
C LYS A 383 11.89 -16.20 -8.29
N HIS A 384 12.15 -16.74 -9.48
CA HIS A 384 13.23 -17.72 -9.71
C HIS A 384 14.56 -17.11 -10.10
N THR A 385 14.62 -15.81 -10.39
CA THR A 385 15.86 -15.10 -10.76
C THR A 385 16.38 -14.23 -9.62
N ILE A 386 15.79 -13.04 -9.43
CA ILE A 386 16.23 -12.05 -8.42
C ILE A 386 15.51 -12.20 -7.08
N GLY A 387 14.46 -13.01 -7.03
CA GLY A 387 13.56 -13.13 -5.89
C GLY A 387 12.48 -12.04 -5.88
N LEU A 388 11.27 -12.42 -5.47
CA LEU A 388 10.12 -11.51 -5.42
C LEU A 388 9.95 -10.87 -4.03
N ARG A 389 10.27 -11.62 -2.97
CA ARG A 389 10.10 -11.23 -1.57
C ARG A 389 11.43 -10.94 -0.90
N VAL A 390 11.44 -9.98 -0.01
CA VAL A 390 12.56 -9.71 0.90
C VAL A 390 12.74 -10.82 1.93
N THR A 391 13.87 -10.86 2.63
CA THR A 391 14.09 -11.82 3.71
C THR A 391 13.20 -11.52 4.92
N PRO A 392 12.94 -12.51 5.80
CA PRO A 392 12.18 -12.27 7.03
C PRO A 392 12.78 -11.16 7.91
N GLU A 393 14.11 -11.07 7.98
CA GLU A 393 14.78 -10.03 8.76
C GLU A 393 14.52 -8.64 8.17
N GLU A 394 14.59 -8.48 6.86
CA GLU A 394 14.31 -7.21 6.18
C GLU A 394 12.85 -6.80 6.36
N GLU A 395 11.90 -7.75 6.26
CA GLU A 395 10.48 -7.47 6.47
C GLU A 395 10.18 -7.05 7.92
N ILE A 396 10.85 -7.65 8.91
CA ILE A 396 10.71 -7.30 10.33
C ILE A 396 11.32 -5.93 10.60
N THR A 397 12.49 -5.66 10.06
CA THR A 397 13.20 -4.37 10.22
C THR A 397 12.44 -3.23 9.54
N GLY A 398 11.93 -3.47 8.35
CA GLY A 398 11.24 -2.48 7.50
C GLY A 398 12.04 -2.16 6.24
N LEU A 399 11.30 -1.89 5.17
CA LEU A 399 11.89 -1.71 3.83
C LEU A 399 12.54 -0.34 3.66
N ASP A 400 12.22 0.64 4.49
CA ASP A 400 12.90 1.93 4.47
C ASP A 400 14.39 1.77 4.78
N VAL A 401 14.70 0.97 5.79
CA VAL A 401 16.08 0.69 6.19
C VAL A 401 16.74 -0.29 5.23
N SER A 402 16.09 -1.40 4.94
CA SER A 402 16.72 -2.51 4.20
C SER A 402 16.92 -2.23 2.71
N GLU A 403 15.97 -1.55 2.07
CA GLU A 403 16.02 -1.29 0.63
C GLU A 403 16.59 0.10 0.28
N HIS A 404 16.45 1.08 1.19
CA HIS A 404 16.84 2.48 0.92
C HIS A 404 17.86 3.06 1.89
N GLY A 405 18.23 2.35 2.97
CA GLY A 405 19.12 2.87 4.02
C GLY A 405 18.47 4.02 4.82
N LEU A 406 17.18 4.23 4.71
CA LEU A 406 16.45 5.31 5.34
C LEU A 406 15.97 4.87 6.73
N LEU A 407 16.52 5.46 7.80
CA LEU A 407 16.14 5.11 9.18
C LEU A 407 14.65 5.37 9.45
N THR A 408 14.14 6.49 8.96
CA THR A 408 12.73 6.85 9.06
C THR A 408 12.36 7.89 8.01
N ALA A 409 11.13 7.82 7.49
CA ALA A 409 10.55 8.88 6.67
C ALA A 409 10.06 10.07 7.52
N TYR A 410 10.12 9.98 8.84
CA TYR A 410 9.57 10.93 9.80
C TYR A 410 10.65 11.54 10.71
N ALA A 411 11.76 12.00 10.13
CA ALA A 411 12.82 12.69 10.87
C ALA A 411 12.22 13.89 11.66
N GLY A 412 12.48 13.94 12.97
CA GLY A 412 11.93 14.94 13.86
C GLY A 412 10.58 14.59 14.54
N PHE A 413 9.86 13.56 14.07
CA PHE A 413 8.67 13.00 14.76
C PHE A 413 9.01 11.78 15.63
N ALA A 414 10.00 10.97 15.25
CA ALA A 414 10.67 10.13 16.24
C ALA A 414 11.64 11.02 16.99
N MET A 415 11.80 10.85 18.31
CA MET A 415 12.79 11.59 19.12
C MET A 415 14.22 11.19 18.69
N LEU A 416 14.57 11.49 17.45
CA LEU A 416 15.95 11.48 16.97
C LEU A 416 16.53 12.82 17.41
N PRO A 417 17.63 12.84 18.16
CA PRO A 417 18.38 14.07 18.37
C PRO A 417 18.74 14.62 17.00
N ASP A 418 18.49 15.90 16.81
CA ASP A 418 18.82 16.62 15.59
C ASP A 418 20.36 16.61 15.41
N THR A 419 20.88 15.63 14.69
CA THR A 419 22.32 15.53 14.42
C THR A 419 22.79 16.55 13.38
N ALA A 420 21.86 17.34 12.84
CA ALA A 420 22.16 18.40 11.87
C ALA A 420 22.47 19.77 12.50
N ALA A 421 22.41 19.93 13.83
CA ALA A 421 22.54 21.23 14.50
C ALA A 421 23.77 21.37 15.40
N VAL A 422 24.87 20.66 15.12
CA VAL A 422 26.16 20.96 15.79
C VAL A 422 27.29 20.99 14.76
N GLU A 423 27.28 21.97 13.88
CA GLU A 423 28.50 22.56 13.40
C GLU A 423 28.94 23.61 14.45
N THR A 424 29.56 23.15 15.51
CA THR A 424 30.48 23.98 16.24
C THR A 424 31.89 23.61 15.78
N ASP A 425 32.49 24.50 15.01
CA ASP A 425 33.93 24.56 14.76
C ASP A 425 34.70 24.72 16.10
N ALA A 426 34.69 23.70 16.90
CA ALA A 426 35.68 23.51 17.97
C ALA A 426 35.98 22.03 18.08
N PRO A 427 37.23 21.62 17.94
CA PRO A 427 37.60 20.26 18.25
C PRO A 427 37.32 20.04 19.75
N VAL A 428 36.23 19.30 20.04
CA VAL A 428 36.07 18.74 21.39
C VAL A 428 37.21 17.75 21.56
N ALA A 429 38.27 18.23 22.20
CA ALA A 429 39.27 17.35 22.71
C ALA A 429 38.56 16.37 23.64
N VAL A 430 38.47 15.11 23.25
CA VAL A 430 38.14 14.00 24.14
C VAL A 430 39.37 13.87 25.07
N THR A 431 39.43 14.77 26.03
CA THR A 431 40.42 14.68 27.13
C THR A 431 39.81 13.77 28.17
N GLY A 432 40.47 12.63 28.33
CA GLY A 432 40.35 11.87 29.53
C GLY A 432 39.54 10.58 29.40
N SER A 433 40.21 9.48 29.01
CA SER A 433 39.92 8.21 29.65
C SER A 433 40.03 8.42 31.14
N VAL A 434 38.92 8.31 31.89
CA VAL A 434 38.98 8.26 33.36
C VAL A 434 39.93 7.11 33.72
N PRO A 435 41.02 7.33 34.48
CA PRO A 435 41.91 6.26 34.84
C PRO A 435 41.13 5.16 35.57
N ALA A 436 41.42 3.89 35.29
CA ALA A 436 40.74 2.75 35.92
C ALA A 436 40.79 2.80 37.47
N ALA A 437 41.70 3.57 38.05
CA ALA A 437 41.81 3.83 39.47
C ALA A 437 40.75 4.79 40.04
N GLU A 438 40.11 5.58 39.20
CA GLU A 438 39.03 6.53 39.57
C GLU A 438 37.63 5.97 39.28
N ALA A 439 37.53 4.79 38.63
CA ALA A 439 36.26 4.10 38.47
C ALA A 439 35.77 3.64 39.86
N ILE A 440 34.59 4.12 40.26
CA ILE A 440 33.94 3.65 41.48
C ILE A 440 33.75 2.13 41.36
N PRO A 441 34.36 1.31 42.25
CA PRO A 441 34.21 -0.13 42.13
C PRO A 441 32.73 -0.50 42.35
N VAL A 442 32.10 -1.09 41.35
CA VAL A 442 30.77 -1.66 41.49
C VAL A 442 30.89 -2.83 42.46
N LYS A 443 30.43 -2.62 43.72
CA LYS A 443 30.32 -3.69 44.68
C LYS A 443 29.52 -4.82 44.03
N ARG A 444 30.08 -6.04 43.95
CA ARG A 444 29.34 -7.22 43.61
C ARG A 444 28.18 -7.33 44.60
N VAL A 445 26.98 -7.07 44.15
CA VAL A 445 25.76 -7.37 44.89
C VAL A 445 25.71 -8.89 44.98
N PRO A 446 25.57 -9.50 46.18
CA PRO A 446 25.47 -10.94 46.31
C PRO A 446 24.31 -11.46 45.47
N SER A 447 24.46 -12.65 44.89
CA SER A 447 23.44 -13.30 44.08
C SER A 447 22.13 -13.35 44.87
N PHE A 448 21.03 -12.93 44.22
CA PHE A 448 19.69 -12.82 44.78
C PHE A 448 19.02 -14.19 44.99
N ASP A 449 19.65 -15.09 45.73
CA ASP A 449 19.02 -16.29 46.29
C ASP A 449 18.67 -16.00 47.76
N THR A 450 17.47 -15.45 47.97
CA THR A 450 16.93 -15.34 49.34
C THR A 450 16.30 -16.68 49.73
N ALA A 451 17.08 -17.50 50.39
CA ALA A 451 16.61 -18.70 51.04
C ALA A 451 15.92 -18.42 52.40
N ASP A 452 15.74 -17.16 52.80
CA ASP A 452 15.08 -16.79 54.05
C ASP A 452 13.76 -16.06 53.82
N GLY A 453 12.68 -16.62 54.32
CA GLY A 453 11.27 -16.31 54.21
C GLY A 453 10.78 -14.94 54.68
N THR A 454 11.42 -13.87 54.23
CA THR A 454 10.99 -12.49 54.48
C THR A 454 10.58 -11.84 53.14
N SER A 455 9.45 -11.21 53.16
CA SER A 455 8.76 -10.40 52.10
C SER A 455 9.21 -10.57 50.63
N PRO A 456 8.32 -10.83 49.70
CA PRO A 456 8.68 -11.06 48.31
C PRO A 456 9.47 -9.86 47.74
N LYS A 457 10.65 -10.11 47.24
CA LYS A 457 11.50 -9.09 46.62
C LYS A 457 11.03 -8.81 45.20
N PHE A 458 10.90 -7.54 44.82
CA PHE A 458 10.53 -7.12 43.47
C PHE A 458 11.79 -6.74 42.70
N THR A 459 11.90 -7.23 41.49
CA THR A 459 13.02 -6.93 40.63
C THR A 459 12.57 -6.50 39.25
N LYS A 460 12.99 -5.33 38.80
CA LYS A 460 12.83 -4.89 37.43
C LYS A 460 13.98 -5.43 36.58
N VAL A 461 13.65 -6.11 35.51
CA VAL A 461 14.58 -6.54 34.47
C VAL A 461 14.29 -5.70 33.23
N GLU A 462 15.27 -4.87 32.86
CA GLU A 462 15.22 -4.05 31.66
C GLU A 462 16.11 -4.72 30.60
N ILE A 463 15.53 -5.00 29.43
CA ILE A 463 16.22 -5.69 28.33
C ILE A 463 16.25 -4.78 27.11
N ILE A 464 17.44 -4.35 26.69
CA ILE A 464 17.61 -3.61 25.44
C ILE A 464 18.08 -4.58 24.36
N CYS A 465 17.30 -4.71 23.28
CA CYS A 465 17.61 -5.65 22.19
C CYS A 465 17.31 -5.07 20.81
N LYS A 466 17.68 -5.82 19.76
CA LYS A 466 17.30 -5.51 18.38
C LYS A 466 15.79 -5.71 18.19
N GLU A 467 15.14 -4.85 17.42
CA GLU A 467 13.72 -4.96 17.08
C GLU A 467 13.37 -6.33 16.46
N SER A 468 14.24 -6.86 15.59
CA SER A 468 14.07 -8.16 14.94
C SER A 468 13.97 -9.35 15.93
N LYS A 469 14.46 -9.19 17.15
CA LYS A 469 14.44 -10.23 18.20
C LYS A 469 13.27 -10.08 19.19
N PHE A 470 12.52 -8.98 19.12
CA PHE A 470 11.51 -8.65 20.13
C PHE A 470 10.38 -9.68 20.19
N GLU A 471 9.80 -10.09 19.06
CA GLU A 471 8.67 -11.05 19.06
C GLU A 471 9.08 -12.43 19.62
N ALA A 472 10.30 -12.89 19.30
CA ALA A 472 10.82 -14.12 19.86
C ALA A 472 11.06 -14.00 21.36
N LEU A 473 11.60 -12.85 21.82
CA LEU A 473 11.81 -12.57 23.24
C LEU A 473 10.47 -12.51 23.99
N LYS A 474 9.50 -11.79 23.48
CA LYS A 474 8.15 -11.68 24.06
C LYS A 474 7.49 -13.05 24.22
N THR A 475 7.56 -13.89 23.17
CA THR A 475 7.01 -15.25 23.22
C THR A 475 7.68 -16.09 24.32
N ALA A 476 9.01 -16.03 24.40
CA ALA A 476 9.75 -16.76 25.42
C ALA A 476 9.47 -16.28 26.86
N MET A 477 9.21 -14.97 27.04
CA MET A 477 8.81 -14.42 28.34
C MET A 477 7.39 -14.85 28.74
N LEU A 478 6.46 -14.90 27.80
CA LEU A 478 5.11 -15.43 28.04
C LEU A 478 5.14 -16.92 28.42
N GLU A 479 6.03 -17.72 27.81
CA GLU A 479 6.23 -19.14 28.15
C GLU A 479 6.78 -19.32 29.57
N LEU A 480 7.53 -18.34 30.09
CA LEU A 480 7.96 -18.29 31.49
C LEU A 480 6.87 -17.85 32.49
N GLY A 481 5.66 -17.54 31.99
CA GLY A 481 4.55 -17.07 32.82
C GLY A 481 4.60 -15.57 33.12
N ILE A 482 5.38 -14.79 32.38
CA ILE A 482 5.44 -13.33 32.51
C ILE A 482 4.39 -12.72 31.57
N THR A 483 3.31 -12.17 32.16
CA THR A 483 2.20 -11.56 31.41
C THR A 483 2.30 -10.05 31.30
N GLY A 484 2.92 -9.39 32.30
CA GLY A 484 3.11 -7.93 32.35
C GLY A 484 4.47 -7.52 31.79
N MET A 485 4.46 -6.84 30.63
CA MET A 485 5.67 -6.32 29.97
C MET A 485 5.37 -4.94 29.38
N THR A 486 6.29 -4.00 29.57
CA THR A 486 6.22 -2.68 28.92
C THR A 486 7.30 -2.55 27.89
N MET A 487 6.94 -2.14 26.67
CA MET A 487 7.85 -1.98 25.55
C MET A 487 7.97 -0.52 25.13
N SER A 488 9.20 -0.08 24.91
CA SER A 488 9.52 1.25 24.37
C SER A 488 10.52 1.14 23.23
N HIS A 489 10.35 1.97 22.20
CA HIS A 489 11.36 2.17 21.18
C HIS A 489 12.43 3.12 21.71
N VAL A 490 13.68 2.71 21.64
CA VAL A 490 14.83 3.51 22.11
C VAL A 490 15.92 3.55 21.05
N LEU A 491 16.75 4.58 21.10
CA LEU A 491 17.90 4.74 20.24
C LEU A 491 19.17 4.43 21.03
N GLY A 492 19.98 3.52 20.53
CA GLY A 492 21.24 3.13 21.16
C GLY A 492 22.45 3.68 20.42
N CYS A 493 23.34 4.35 21.14
CA CYS A 493 24.66 4.73 20.67
C CYS A 493 25.70 3.76 21.25
N GLY A 494 26.63 3.28 20.44
CA GLY A 494 27.68 2.36 20.90
C GLY A 494 28.71 2.02 19.83
N ILE A 495 29.54 1.01 20.11
CA ILE A 495 30.59 0.55 19.18
C ILE A 495 30.03 -0.02 17.88
N GLN A 496 28.78 -0.50 17.90
CA GLN A 496 28.09 -0.93 16.70
C GLN A 496 27.76 0.30 15.85
N LYS A 497 28.47 0.48 14.74
CA LYS A 497 28.15 1.48 13.72
C LYS A 497 27.09 0.93 12.78
N GLY A 498 26.15 1.78 12.33
CA GLY A 498 25.25 1.49 11.23
C GLY A 498 25.99 1.41 9.90
N LYS A 499 25.31 0.94 8.85
CA LYS A 499 25.82 1.07 7.49
C LYS A 499 25.83 2.57 7.13
N PRO A 500 26.87 3.06 6.42
CA PRO A 500 26.88 4.46 5.99
C PRO A 500 25.67 4.76 5.12
N GLU A 501 25.02 5.88 5.39
CA GLU A 501 23.90 6.40 4.64
C GLU A 501 24.34 7.56 3.77
N TYR A 502 23.68 7.75 2.63
CA TYR A 502 23.93 8.90 1.76
C TYR A 502 22.67 9.76 1.68
N TYR A 503 22.80 11.01 2.12
CA TYR A 503 21.77 12.02 1.92
C TYR A 503 22.27 13.05 0.90
N ARG A 504 21.61 13.15 -0.25
CA ARG A 504 22.01 14.04 -1.37
C ARG A 504 23.48 13.89 -1.78
N GLY A 505 23.98 12.65 -1.75
CA GLY A 505 25.37 12.33 -2.11
C GLY A 505 26.41 12.58 -1.01
N VAL A 506 26.00 13.03 0.15
CA VAL A 506 26.86 13.17 1.35
C VAL A 506 26.69 11.93 2.22
N GLU A 507 27.82 11.31 2.60
CA GLU A 507 27.83 10.17 3.50
C GLU A 507 27.48 10.63 4.92
N VAL A 508 26.49 9.98 5.54
CA VAL A 508 26.06 10.21 6.92
C VAL A 508 26.29 8.92 7.70
N GLU A 509 27.18 8.94 8.68
CA GLU A 509 27.36 7.81 9.59
C GLU A 509 26.23 7.84 10.64
N PRO A 510 25.31 6.83 10.68
CA PRO A 510 24.31 6.77 11.74
C PRO A 510 24.96 6.48 13.07
N THR A 511 24.90 7.44 13.98
CA THR A 511 25.45 7.33 15.34
C THR A 511 24.49 6.66 16.32
N LEU A 512 23.20 6.60 15.96
CA LEU A 512 22.11 6.05 16.76
C LEU A 512 21.41 4.93 16.00
N LEU A 513 21.24 3.78 16.65
CA LEU A 513 20.56 2.63 16.08
C LEU A 513 19.24 2.36 16.81
N PRO A 514 18.13 2.02 16.10
CA PRO A 514 16.88 1.68 16.73
C PRO A 514 17.01 0.38 17.53
N LYS A 515 16.48 0.40 18.75
CA LYS A 515 16.41 -0.73 19.68
C LYS A 515 15.04 -0.77 20.35
N ILE A 516 14.72 -1.92 20.92
CA ILE A 516 13.60 -2.09 21.83
C ILE A 516 14.12 -2.17 23.24
N GLN A 517 13.50 -1.42 24.15
CA GLN A 517 13.61 -1.60 25.59
C GLN A 517 12.37 -2.33 26.07
N LEU A 518 12.57 -3.45 26.74
CA LEU A 518 11.52 -4.25 27.38
C LEU A 518 11.71 -4.21 28.89
N ASP A 519 10.74 -3.67 29.59
CA ASP A 519 10.69 -3.59 31.05
C ASP A 519 9.77 -4.67 31.62
N ILE A 520 10.27 -5.45 32.55
CA ILE A 520 9.57 -6.54 33.20
C ILE A 520 9.79 -6.41 34.71
N VAL A 521 8.74 -6.49 35.52
CA VAL A 521 8.85 -6.57 36.97
C VAL A 521 8.45 -7.97 37.40
N VAL A 522 9.33 -8.65 38.12
CA VAL A 522 9.13 -10.02 38.59
C VAL A 522 9.30 -10.11 40.11
N SER A 523 8.59 -11.07 40.71
CA SER A 523 8.70 -11.44 42.11
C SER A 523 8.85 -12.95 42.28
N LYS A 524 7.87 -13.76 41.85
CA LYS A 524 7.91 -15.23 41.95
C LYS A 524 8.76 -15.89 40.85
N VAL A 525 8.80 -15.31 39.66
CA VAL A 525 9.64 -15.84 38.58
C VAL A 525 11.09 -15.53 38.91
N PRO A 526 11.99 -16.54 38.98
CA PRO A 526 13.39 -16.29 39.31
C PRO A 526 14.05 -15.38 38.25
N VAL A 527 14.65 -14.29 38.70
CA VAL A 527 15.35 -13.33 37.84
C VAL A 527 16.39 -14.02 36.96
N ARG A 528 17.06 -15.05 37.47
CA ARG A 528 18.04 -15.84 36.72
C ARG A 528 17.42 -16.54 35.51
N SER A 529 16.20 -17.08 35.66
CA SER A 529 15.47 -17.72 34.53
C SER A 529 15.12 -16.70 33.44
N VAL A 530 14.70 -15.50 33.83
CA VAL A 530 14.45 -14.39 32.89
C VAL A 530 15.71 -14.04 32.09
N ILE A 531 16.83 -13.86 32.80
CA ILE A 531 18.13 -13.53 32.17
C ILE A 531 18.60 -14.63 31.23
N GLU A 532 18.51 -15.89 31.63
CA GLU A 532 18.98 -17.03 30.82
C GLU A 532 18.10 -17.23 29.58
N THR A 533 16.79 -17.07 29.71
CA THR A 533 15.86 -17.12 28.58
C THR A 533 16.13 -15.96 27.61
N ALA A 534 16.27 -14.75 28.11
CA ALA A 534 16.62 -13.60 27.28
C ALA A 534 17.94 -13.81 26.54
N LYS A 535 18.98 -14.27 27.23
CA LYS A 535 20.29 -14.59 26.62
C LYS A 535 20.15 -15.64 25.52
N LYS A 536 19.41 -16.72 25.76
CA LYS A 536 19.20 -17.79 24.77
C LYS A 536 18.56 -17.27 23.48
N VAL A 537 17.59 -16.37 23.58
CA VAL A 537 16.88 -15.80 22.43
C VAL A 537 17.70 -14.75 21.70
N LEU A 538 18.39 -13.89 22.47
CA LEU A 538 19.06 -12.71 21.93
C LEU A 538 20.45 -12.98 21.38
N TYR A 539 21.13 -14.02 21.89
CA TYR A 539 22.52 -14.32 21.54
C TYR A 539 22.71 -14.64 20.06
N THR A 540 23.59 -13.94 19.40
CA THR A 540 24.05 -14.19 18.03
C THR A 540 25.58 -14.32 17.95
N GLY A 541 26.30 -14.02 19.03
CA GLY A 541 27.77 -13.98 19.07
C GLY A 541 28.38 -12.71 18.47
N HIS A 542 27.57 -11.74 18.10
CA HIS A 542 28.03 -10.48 17.50
C HIS A 542 27.73 -9.27 18.37
N ILE A 543 28.55 -8.21 18.21
CA ILE A 543 28.32 -6.92 18.87
C ILE A 543 26.90 -6.41 18.49
N GLY A 544 26.14 -6.01 19.50
CA GLY A 544 24.77 -5.48 19.31
C GLY A 544 23.63 -6.41 19.72
N ASP A 545 23.92 -7.58 20.33
CA ASP A 545 22.91 -8.52 20.83
C ASP A 545 22.03 -7.94 21.94
N GLY A 546 22.49 -6.88 22.61
CA GLY A 546 21.73 -6.17 23.62
C GLY A 546 22.39 -6.15 24.98
N LYS A 547 21.68 -5.59 25.96
CA LYS A 547 22.08 -5.55 27.38
C LYS A 547 20.87 -5.83 28.24
N ILE A 548 21.14 -6.42 29.43
CA ILE A 548 20.12 -6.68 30.43
C ILE A 548 20.58 -5.96 31.71
N PHE A 549 19.69 -5.11 32.22
CA PHE A 549 19.89 -4.40 33.47
C PHE A 549 18.90 -4.94 34.51
N VAL A 550 19.37 -5.02 35.76
CA VAL A 550 18.58 -5.56 36.86
C VAL A 550 18.55 -4.53 37.98
N TYR A 551 17.33 -4.15 38.39
CA TYR A 551 17.14 -3.13 39.41
C TYR A 551 16.28 -3.69 40.55
N ASP A 552 16.56 -3.28 41.78
CA ASP A 552 15.66 -3.48 42.89
C ASP A 552 14.48 -2.51 42.77
N VAL A 553 13.26 -3.03 42.96
CA VAL A 553 12.04 -2.23 43.02
C VAL A 553 11.55 -2.19 44.43
N GLU A 554 11.46 -0.98 44.99
CA GLU A 554 11.09 -0.77 46.39
C GLU A 554 9.65 -1.18 46.66
N ASN A 555 8.72 -0.80 45.77
CA ASN A 555 7.29 -1.13 45.85
C ASN A 555 6.63 -1.13 44.48
N VAL A 556 5.48 -1.78 44.37
CA VAL A 556 4.60 -1.76 43.21
C VAL A 556 3.18 -1.42 43.68
N VAL A 557 2.52 -0.47 43.03
CA VAL A 557 1.17 -0.03 43.39
C VAL A 557 0.27 -0.16 42.16
N LYS A 558 -0.86 -0.84 42.31
CA LYS A 558 -1.89 -1.00 41.28
C LYS A 558 -2.84 0.20 41.30
N VAL A 559 -2.81 1.03 40.30
CA VAL A 559 -3.59 2.30 40.26
C VAL A 559 -5.07 2.07 40.36
N ARG A 560 -5.60 0.98 39.77
CA ARG A 560 -7.07 0.69 39.78
C ARG A 560 -7.61 0.36 41.15
N THR A 561 -6.87 -0.38 41.98
CA THR A 561 -7.36 -0.96 43.25
C THR A 561 -6.66 -0.38 44.47
N GLY A 562 -5.51 0.29 44.31
CA GLY A 562 -4.66 0.76 45.38
C GLY A 562 -3.90 -0.37 46.10
N GLU A 563 -3.92 -1.59 45.59
CA GLU A 563 -3.13 -2.71 46.08
C GLU A 563 -1.64 -2.43 45.94
N GLU A 564 -0.86 -2.85 46.92
CA GLU A 564 0.58 -2.68 46.97
C GLU A 564 1.30 -4.01 47.04
N GLY A 565 2.55 -3.99 46.67
CA GLY A 565 3.44 -5.14 46.76
C GLY A 565 3.06 -6.26 45.82
N TYR A 566 3.06 -7.51 46.33
CA TYR A 566 2.86 -8.70 45.49
C TYR A 566 1.48 -8.74 44.82
N ASP A 567 0.44 -8.32 45.52
CA ASP A 567 -0.93 -8.36 45.00
C ASP A 567 -1.12 -7.34 43.83
N ALA A 568 -0.33 -6.26 43.84
CA ALA A 568 -0.31 -5.30 42.73
C ALA A 568 0.23 -5.87 41.43
N LEU A 569 1.07 -6.92 41.47
CA LEU A 569 1.62 -7.61 40.29
C LEU A 569 0.70 -8.70 39.74
N GLN A 570 -0.35 -9.07 40.46
CA GLN A 570 -1.29 -10.11 40.01
C GLN A 570 -2.40 -9.45 39.19
N ASP A 571 -2.47 -9.79 37.90
CA ASP A 571 -3.67 -9.55 37.12
C ASP A 571 -4.63 -10.75 37.30
N VAL A 572 -5.41 -10.70 38.36
CA VAL A 572 -6.55 -11.60 38.52
C VAL A 572 -7.73 -10.90 37.88
N GLU A 573 -8.33 -11.52 36.84
CA GLU A 573 -9.63 -11.09 36.32
C GLU A 573 -10.74 -11.19 37.36
#